data_593011d34e2a95b170b69336f9feb1c8
#
_entry.id   593011d34e2a95b170b69336f9feb1c8
#
_cell.length_a   1.000
_cell.length_b   1.000
_cell.length_c   1.000
_cell.angle_alpha   90.00
_cell.angle_beta   90.00
_cell.angle_gamma   90.00
#
_symmetry.space_group_name_H-M   'P 1'
#
loop_
_entity.id
_entity.type
_entity.pdbx_description
1 polymer ?
#
loop_
_entity_poly.entity_id
_entity_poly.type
_entity_poly.pdbx_seq_one_letter_code
_entity_poly.pdbx_strand_id
1 'polypeptide(L)'
;MPGLEDKLAEHAPIPLFPTLVWASQLRPEVASRVTEALFRKLDQARQGKPDLKPTGKWQTDQRLHRLPELAELCEIVVGTARHVLDQEKIRYAGLEITGCWANVGFPGSRHRTHAHPNNYLSGVYYAKAPAGGNTINFLDPRPQAAAMVPPSEQMTPLTAQRVTIDVRPGTLILFPAWLNHSVNPNRAREERVSVAFNLMFAQFMEDMSPPMWEGNLPVSD
;
A
#
# COMPACT_ATOMS: atom_id res chain seq x y z
N MET A 1 9.51 -49.29 5.91
CA MET A 1 8.14 -48.95 6.40
C MET A 1 7.38 -48.36 5.22
N PRO A 2 6.11 -48.72 5.00
CA PRO A 2 5.33 -48.07 3.96
C PRO A 2 5.31 -46.55 4.19
N GLY A 3 5.47 -45.75 3.14
CA GLY A 3 5.47 -44.31 3.19
C GLY A 3 4.11 -43.76 3.61
N LEU A 4 4.05 -42.44 3.91
CA LEU A 4 2.78 -41.77 4.21
C LEU A 4 1.82 -41.85 3.01
N GLU A 5 2.38 -41.79 1.80
CA GLU A 5 1.68 -41.89 0.52
C GLU A 5 0.89 -43.17 0.35
N ASP A 6 1.38 -44.28 0.95
CA ASP A 6 0.66 -45.56 0.93
C ASP A 6 -0.56 -45.61 1.86
N LYS A 7 -0.70 -44.62 2.73
CA LYS A 7 -1.74 -44.56 3.78
C LYS A 7 -2.80 -43.51 3.56
N LEU A 8 -2.51 -42.48 2.74
CA LEU A 8 -3.42 -41.37 2.47
C LEU A 8 -3.90 -41.45 1.02
N ALA A 9 -5.20 -41.46 0.83
CA ALA A 9 -5.80 -41.36 -0.51
C ALA A 9 -5.64 -39.94 -1.09
N GLU A 10 -5.75 -38.92 -0.23
CA GLU A 10 -5.60 -37.51 -0.60
C GLU A 10 -4.98 -36.73 0.58
N HIS A 11 -4.12 -35.78 0.26
CA HIS A 11 -3.57 -34.85 1.24
C HIS A 11 -3.33 -33.50 0.55
N ALA A 12 -4.11 -32.49 0.94
CA ALA A 12 -3.97 -31.14 0.43
C ALA A 12 -4.21 -30.09 1.54
N PRO A 13 -3.51 -28.96 1.55
CA PRO A 13 -3.80 -27.88 2.47
C PRO A 13 -5.12 -27.21 2.09
N ILE A 14 -5.93 -26.88 3.09
CA ILE A 14 -7.13 -26.07 2.95
C ILE A 14 -6.82 -24.68 3.51
N PRO A 15 -6.76 -23.63 2.67
CA PRO A 15 -6.53 -22.27 3.16
C PRO A 15 -7.77 -21.75 3.91
N LEU A 16 -7.63 -21.50 5.22
CA LEU A 16 -8.67 -20.92 6.05
C LEU A 16 -8.32 -19.46 6.37
N PHE A 17 -9.25 -18.54 6.11
CA PHE A 17 -9.11 -17.12 6.41
C PHE A 17 -7.83 -16.49 5.81
N PRO A 18 -7.58 -16.64 4.52
CA PRO A 18 -6.39 -16.06 3.90
C PRO A 18 -6.42 -14.53 4.00
N THR A 19 -5.29 -13.93 4.33
CA THR A 19 -5.09 -12.49 4.21
C THR A 19 -4.56 -12.20 2.81
N LEU A 20 -5.35 -11.51 1.99
CA LEU A 20 -4.98 -11.22 0.62
C LEU A 20 -4.38 -9.81 0.50
N VAL A 21 -3.36 -9.71 -0.34
CA VAL A 21 -2.75 -8.46 -0.81
C VAL A 21 -2.69 -8.53 -2.32
N TRP A 22 -3.23 -7.53 -3.00
CA TRP A 22 -3.28 -7.50 -4.46
C TRP A 22 -2.19 -6.59 -5.00
N ALA A 23 -1.38 -7.11 -5.91
CA ALA A 23 -0.33 -6.38 -6.59
C ALA A 23 -0.64 -6.29 -8.08
N SER A 24 -0.72 -5.08 -8.59
CA SER A 24 -0.93 -4.78 -10.01
C SER A 24 0.24 -3.97 -10.54
N GLN A 25 0.63 -4.23 -11.78
CA GLN A 25 1.61 -3.43 -12.48
C GLN A 25 0.92 -2.68 -13.61
N LEU A 26 0.95 -1.36 -13.56
CA LEU A 26 0.42 -0.52 -14.64
C LEU A 26 1.24 -0.73 -15.92
N ARG A 27 0.58 -0.62 -17.06
CA ARG A 27 1.27 -0.58 -18.36
C ARG A 27 2.22 0.61 -18.40
N PRO A 28 3.40 0.49 -19.02
CA PRO A 28 4.43 1.53 -19.00
C PRO A 28 3.94 2.92 -19.38
N GLU A 29 3.13 3.01 -20.42
CA GLU A 29 2.56 4.27 -20.92
C GLU A 29 1.58 4.92 -19.94
N VAL A 30 0.79 4.11 -19.21
CA VAL A 30 -0.12 4.58 -18.16
C VAL A 30 0.68 5.04 -16.94
N ALA A 31 1.65 4.23 -16.52
CA ALA A 31 2.53 4.56 -15.39
C ALA A 31 3.30 5.86 -15.63
N SER A 32 3.78 6.10 -16.87
CA SER A 32 4.46 7.34 -17.24
C SER A 32 3.55 8.56 -17.07
N ARG A 33 2.36 8.54 -17.69
CA ARG A 33 1.41 9.65 -17.60
C ARG A 33 1.02 9.99 -16.16
N VAL A 34 0.65 8.97 -15.38
CA VAL A 34 0.25 9.14 -13.97
C VAL A 34 1.42 9.69 -13.14
N THR A 35 2.61 9.14 -13.33
CA THR A 35 3.82 9.57 -12.60
C THR A 35 4.22 11.00 -12.96
N GLU A 36 4.18 11.36 -14.25
CA GLU A 36 4.49 12.72 -14.71
C GLU A 36 3.50 13.75 -14.16
N ALA A 37 2.20 13.42 -14.13
CA ALA A 37 1.19 14.30 -13.53
C ALA A 37 1.46 14.52 -12.04
N LEU A 38 1.77 13.45 -11.31
CA LEU A 38 2.14 13.53 -9.90
C LEU A 38 3.39 14.38 -9.67
N PHE A 39 4.45 14.16 -10.44
CA PHE A 39 5.70 14.91 -10.27
C PHE A 39 5.52 16.40 -10.56
N ARG A 40 4.76 16.79 -11.60
CA ARG A 40 4.44 18.20 -11.83
C ARG A 40 3.80 18.86 -10.61
N LYS A 41 2.87 18.18 -9.94
CA LYS A 41 2.23 18.69 -8.72
C LYS A 41 3.20 18.74 -7.53
N LEU A 42 4.01 17.73 -7.35
CA LEU A 42 5.01 17.71 -6.27
C LEU A 42 6.08 18.78 -6.47
N ASP A 43 6.54 19.02 -7.70
CA ASP A 43 7.52 20.05 -7.99
C ASP A 43 6.96 21.44 -7.74
N GLN A 44 5.70 21.70 -8.09
CA GLN A 44 5.01 22.94 -7.72
C GLN A 44 4.92 23.11 -6.21
N ALA A 45 4.51 22.07 -5.48
CA ALA A 45 4.36 22.11 -4.02
C ALA A 45 5.71 22.26 -3.29
N ARG A 46 6.81 21.85 -3.91
CA ARG A 46 8.19 21.99 -3.36
C ARG A 46 8.81 23.36 -3.60
N GLN A 47 8.26 24.17 -4.50
CA GLN A 47 8.85 25.49 -4.80
C GLN A 47 8.98 26.32 -3.53
N GLY A 48 10.19 26.85 -3.29
CA GLY A 48 10.50 27.65 -2.10
C GLY A 48 10.60 26.88 -0.78
N LYS A 49 10.47 25.54 -0.80
CA LYS A 49 10.71 24.70 0.38
C LYS A 49 12.20 24.37 0.53
N PRO A 50 12.74 24.35 1.75
CA PRO A 50 14.10 23.91 1.97
C PRO A 50 14.25 22.42 1.66
N ASP A 51 15.46 22.00 1.25
CA ASP A 51 15.79 20.59 1.09
C ASP A 51 15.59 19.83 2.41
N LEU A 52 15.07 18.60 2.30
CA LEU A 52 14.96 17.75 3.45
C LEU A 52 16.33 17.19 3.87
N LYS A 53 16.54 17.16 5.18
CA LYS A 53 17.70 16.45 5.76
C LYS A 53 17.60 14.94 5.50
N PRO A 54 18.70 14.20 5.54
CA PRO A 54 18.68 12.73 5.56
C PRO A 54 17.66 12.22 6.59
N THR A 55 17.00 11.10 6.29
CA THR A 55 15.88 10.53 7.05
C THR A 55 14.57 11.32 7.01
N GLY A 56 14.59 12.53 6.48
CA GLY A 56 13.40 13.36 6.30
C GLY A 56 12.41 12.79 5.30
N LYS A 57 11.19 13.25 5.39
CA LYS A 57 10.12 12.95 4.41
C LYS A 57 9.23 14.15 4.25
N TRP A 58 8.71 14.35 3.04
CA TRP A 58 7.54 15.16 2.78
C TRP A 58 6.32 14.27 2.63
N GLN A 59 5.21 14.79 3.07
CA GLN A 59 3.91 14.18 2.93
C GLN A 59 2.92 15.29 2.57
N THR A 60 2.22 15.12 1.45
CA THR A 60 1.15 16.06 1.08
C THR A 60 -0.01 15.95 2.05
N ASP A 61 -0.95 16.86 1.96
CA ASP A 61 -2.26 16.64 2.56
C ASP A 61 -2.97 15.44 1.92
N GLN A 62 -4.13 15.06 2.46
CA GLN A 62 -4.85 13.84 2.07
C GLN A 62 -5.83 14.03 0.91
N ARG A 63 -5.73 15.14 0.16
CA ARG A 63 -6.73 15.53 -0.84
C ARG A 63 -6.27 15.37 -2.28
N LEU A 64 -5.18 14.67 -2.57
CA LEU A 64 -4.68 14.47 -3.93
C LEU A 64 -5.74 13.88 -4.88
N HIS A 65 -6.68 13.08 -4.37
CA HIS A 65 -7.78 12.51 -5.15
C HIS A 65 -8.77 13.54 -5.68
N ARG A 66 -8.71 14.79 -5.20
CA ARG A 66 -9.56 15.90 -5.68
C ARG A 66 -8.93 16.69 -6.82
N LEU A 67 -7.66 16.44 -7.10
CA LEU A 67 -6.93 17.13 -8.17
C LEU A 67 -7.28 16.54 -9.54
N PRO A 68 -7.78 17.34 -10.49
CA PRO A 68 -8.13 16.86 -11.83
C PRO A 68 -6.96 16.17 -12.55
N GLU A 69 -5.72 16.62 -12.31
CA GLU A 69 -4.53 16.06 -12.93
C GLU A 69 -4.22 14.64 -12.47
N LEU A 70 -4.78 14.21 -11.33
CA LEU A 70 -4.62 12.86 -10.78
C LEU A 70 -5.88 12.00 -10.97
N ALA A 71 -6.87 12.46 -11.74
CA ALA A 71 -8.11 11.72 -11.99
C ALA A 71 -7.83 10.31 -12.56
N GLU A 72 -6.90 10.18 -13.53
CA GLU A 72 -6.54 8.86 -14.10
C GLU A 72 -6.02 7.90 -13.02
N LEU A 73 -5.19 8.36 -12.08
CA LEU A 73 -4.75 7.53 -10.95
C LEU A 73 -5.93 7.11 -10.07
N CYS A 74 -6.83 8.03 -9.75
CA CYS A 74 -8.00 7.76 -8.93
C CYS A 74 -8.95 6.76 -9.58
N GLU A 75 -9.18 6.86 -10.88
CA GLU A 75 -9.97 5.91 -11.65
C GLU A 75 -9.36 4.51 -11.62
N ILE A 76 -8.04 4.39 -11.78
CA ILE A 76 -7.32 3.12 -11.69
C ILE A 76 -7.45 2.53 -10.27
N VAL A 77 -7.28 3.34 -9.24
CA VAL A 77 -7.40 2.92 -7.83
C VAL A 77 -8.80 2.39 -7.53
N VAL A 78 -9.83 3.18 -7.86
CA VAL A 78 -11.23 2.78 -7.61
C VAL A 78 -11.63 1.58 -8.47
N GLY A 79 -11.21 1.56 -9.74
CA GLY A 79 -11.47 0.43 -10.64
C GLY A 79 -10.83 -0.88 -10.15
N THR A 80 -9.57 -0.82 -9.69
CA THR A 80 -8.88 -1.99 -9.11
C THR A 80 -9.57 -2.45 -7.84
N ALA A 81 -9.96 -1.52 -6.95
CA ALA A 81 -10.66 -1.86 -5.72
C ALA A 81 -12.03 -2.50 -5.98
N ARG A 82 -12.81 -1.98 -6.94
CA ARG A 82 -14.07 -2.60 -7.38
C ARG A 82 -13.85 -4.03 -7.86
N HIS A 83 -12.84 -4.24 -8.71
CA HIS A 83 -12.51 -5.57 -9.21
C HIS A 83 -12.21 -6.55 -8.06
N VAL A 84 -11.47 -6.12 -7.03
CA VAL A 84 -11.19 -6.92 -5.83
C VAL A 84 -12.49 -7.27 -5.09
N LEU A 85 -13.34 -6.28 -4.82
CA LEU A 85 -14.61 -6.49 -4.12
C LEU A 85 -15.54 -7.44 -4.89
N ASP A 86 -15.58 -7.32 -6.21
CA ASP A 86 -16.39 -8.19 -7.08
C ASP A 86 -15.88 -9.64 -7.06
N GLN A 87 -14.56 -9.83 -7.04
CA GLN A 87 -13.95 -11.16 -6.89
C GLN A 87 -14.26 -11.79 -5.54
N GLU A 88 -14.25 -11.00 -4.47
CA GLU A 88 -14.59 -11.43 -3.12
C GLU A 88 -16.10 -11.56 -2.88
N LYS A 89 -16.93 -11.21 -3.87
CA LYS A 89 -18.40 -11.23 -3.78
C LYS A 89 -18.95 -10.31 -2.69
N ILE A 90 -18.24 -9.22 -2.40
CA ILE A 90 -18.67 -8.21 -1.45
C ILE A 90 -19.69 -7.30 -2.12
N ARG A 91 -20.82 -7.11 -1.44
CA ARG A 91 -21.89 -6.21 -1.92
C ARG A 91 -21.63 -4.78 -1.43
N TYR A 92 -21.64 -3.82 -2.34
CA TYR A 92 -21.48 -2.40 -2.01
C TYR A 92 -22.36 -1.52 -2.94
N ALA A 93 -22.80 -0.39 -2.43
CA ALA A 93 -23.56 0.60 -3.21
C ALA A 93 -22.64 1.63 -3.88
N GLY A 94 -21.54 1.97 -3.24
CA GLY A 94 -20.51 2.88 -3.75
C GLY A 94 -19.19 2.69 -3.01
N LEU A 95 -18.10 3.15 -3.62
CA LEU A 95 -16.75 3.10 -3.05
C LEU A 95 -16.07 4.44 -3.30
N GLU A 96 -15.54 5.04 -2.25
CA GLU A 96 -14.91 6.36 -2.28
C GLU A 96 -13.49 6.35 -1.72
N ILE A 97 -12.66 7.22 -2.26
CA ILE A 97 -11.33 7.49 -1.71
C ILE A 97 -11.52 8.45 -0.53
N THR A 98 -11.22 7.99 0.67
CA THR A 98 -11.33 8.76 1.92
C THR A 98 -10.14 9.64 2.18
N GLY A 99 -8.98 9.25 1.65
CA GLY A 99 -7.73 9.99 1.72
C GLY A 99 -6.77 9.52 0.66
N CYS A 100 -6.03 10.46 0.08
CA CYS A 100 -5.00 10.19 -0.93
C CYS A 100 -3.87 11.21 -0.76
N TRP A 101 -2.64 10.73 -0.54
CA TRP A 101 -1.50 11.61 -0.28
C TRP A 101 -0.21 11.02 -0.84
N ALA A 102 0.68 11.89 -1.27
CA ALA A 102 2.01 11.49 -1.70
C ALA A 102 2.99 11.48 -0.52
N ASN A 103 3.89 10.50 -0.55
CA ASN A 103 5.01 10.38 0.36
C ASN A 103 6.31 10.49 -0.45
N VAL A 104 7.14 11.46 -0.10
CA VAL A 104 8.48 11.65 -0.64
C VAL A 104 9.47 11.32 0.45
N GLY A 105 10.06 10.13 0.38
CA GLY A 105 10.98 9.61 1.39
C GLY A 105 12.43 9.71 0.95
N PHE A 106 13.21 10.54 1.63
CA PHE A 106 14.63 10.71 1.37
C PHE A 106 15.44 9.49 1.87
N PRO A 107 16.72 9.38 1.54
CA PRO A 107 17.59 8.32 2.07
C PRO A 107 17.48 8.21 3.59
N GLY A 108 17.28 6.99 4.11
CA GLY A 108 17.08 6.69 5.52
C GLY A 108 15.64 6.85 6.04
N SER A 109 14.75 7.48 5.27
CA SER A 109 13.33 7.61 5.66
C SER A 109 12.62 6.26 5.69
N ARG A 110 11.68 6.10 6.64
CA ARG A 110 10.91 4.87 6.83
C ARG A 110 9.48 5.17 7.26
N HIS A 111 8.61 4.18 7.15
CA HIS A 111 7.31 4.20 7.82
C HIS A 111 7.26 3.10 8.87
N ARG A 112 6.89 3.47 10.10
CA ARG A 112 6.69 2.51 11.19
C ARG A 112 5.49 1.63 10.89
N THR A 113 5.40 0.51 11.57
CA THR A 113 4.23 -0.37 11.52
C THR A 113 2.98 0.39 11.94
N HIS A 114 1.94 0.32 11.12
CA HIS A 114 0.64 0.95 11.31
C HIS A 114 -0.43 0.26 10.48
N ALA A 115 -1.68 0.58 10.75
CA ALA A 115 -2.86 0.24 9.95
C ALA A 115 -3.69 1.52 9.72
N HIS A 116 -4.75 1.43 8.93
CA HIS A 116 -5.62 2.56 8.59
C HIS A 116 -7.04 2.32 9.14
N PRO A 117 -7.32 2.67 10.41
CA PRO A 117 -8.65 2.51 10.98
C PRO A 117 -9.70 3.31 10.19
N ASN A 118 -10.97 2.88 10.30
CA ASN A 118 -12.12 3.51 9.63
C ASN A 118 -12.07 3.47 8.10
N ASN A 119 -11.31 2.55 7.52
CA ASN A 119 -11.28 2.29 6.09
C ASN A 119 -11.44 0.80 5.82
N TYR A 120 -11.91 0.44 4.64
CA TYR A 120 -12.05 -0.96 4.25
C TYR A 120 -10.81 -1.47 3.52
N LEU A 121 -10.37 -0.74 2.48
CA LEU A 121 -9.14 -1.01 1.76
C LEU A 121 -8.17 0.15 1.89
N SER A 122 -6.90 -0.17 1.85
CA SER A 122 -5.79 0.78 1.71
C SER A 122 -4.89 0.34 0.58
N GLY A 123 -4.10 1.25 0.07
CA GLY A 123 -3.14 0.90 -0.96
C GLY A 123 -2.07 1.95 -1.18
N VAL A 124 -1.13 1.57 -2.04
CA VAL A 124 0.02 2.42 -2.39
C VAL A 124 0.34 2.25 -3.87
N TYR A 125 0.43 3.36 -4.58
CA TYR A 125 1.02 3.45 -5.91
C TYR A 125 2.48 3.91 -5.80
N TYR A 126 3.40 3.24 -6.48
CA TYR A 126 4.82 3.58 -6.48
C TYR A 126 5.22 4.31 -7.75
N ALA A 127 5.41 5.63 -7.64
CA ALA A 127 5.87 6.47 -8.75
C ALA A 127 7.40 6.37 -8.94
N LYS A 128 8.16 6.30 -7.84
CA LYS A 128 9.61 6.11 -7.83
C LYS A 128 10.00 5.16 -6.71
N ALA A 129 10.64 4.05 -7.05
CA ALA A 129 11.04 2.99 -6.13
C ALA A 129 12.48 2.53 -6.45
N PRO A 130 13.51 3.28 -6.01
CA PRO A 130 14.89 2.94 -6.28
C PRO A 130 15.31 1.67 -5.53
N ALA A 131 16.25 0.91 -6.09
CA ALA A 131 16.80 -0.28 -5.44
C ALA A 131 17.32 0.05 -4.03
N GLY A 132 16.93 -0.75 -3.03
CA GLY A 132 17.18 -0.47 -1.62
C GLY A 132 16.14 0.41 -0.92
N GLY A 133 15.18 0.98 -1.68
CA GLY A 133 14.03 1.71 -1.16
C GLY A 133 12.69 1.17 -1.68
N ASN A 134 12.70 -0.02 -2.28
CA ASN A 134 11.62 -0.58 -3.09
C ASN A 134 10.89 -1.74 -2.41
N THR A 135 10.64 -1.66 -1.11
CA THR A 135 9.95 -2.73 -0.38
C THR A 135 8.81 -2.21 0.48
N ILE A 136 7.80 -3.07 0.67
CA ILE A 136 6.74 -2.93 1.67
C ILE A 136 6.64 -4.23 2.46
N ASN A 137 6.44 -4.12 3.77
CA ASN A 137 6.30 -5.27 4.66
C ASN A 137 4.86 -5.37 5.16
N PHE A 138 4.33 -6.57 5.20
CA PHE A 138 3.07 -6.91 5.85
C PHE A 138 3.34 -7.86 7.01
N LEU A 139 2.65 -7.63 8.13
CA LEU A 139 2.80 -8.44 9.34
C LEU A 139 1.65 -9.43 9.45
N ASP A 140 1.95 -10.63 9.94
CA ASP A 140 0.92 -11.64 10.22
C ASP A 140 -0.11 -11.06 11.20
N PRO A 141 -1.39 -10.96 10.81
CA PRO A 141 -2.43 -10.39 11.67
C PRO A 141 -2.90 -11.33 12.79
N ARG A 142 -2.47 -12.57 12.79
CA ARG A 142 -2.89 -13.59 13.76
C ARG A 142 -2.00 -13.53 15.01
N PRO A 143 -2.46 -12.92 16.13
CA PRO A 143 -1.63 -12.80 17.33
C PRO A 143 -1.23 -14.15 17.91
N GLN A 144 -2.05 -15.19 17.72
CA GLN A 144 -1.77 -16.54 18.18
C GLN A 144 -0.57 -17.17 17.45
N ALA A 145 -0.35 -16.83 16.19
CA ALA A 145 0.79 -17.33 15.42
C ALA A 145 2.13 -16.82 15.97
N ALA A 146 2.13 -15.68 16.67
CA ALA A 146 3.32 -15.14 17.32
C ALA A 146 3.66 -15.81 18.65
N ALA A 147 2.71 -16.54 19.26
CA ALA A 147 2.92 -17.21 20.57
C ALA A 147 3.88 -18.40 20.45
N MET A 148 3.96 -19.04 19.28
CA MET A 148 4.88 -20.15 19.05
C MET A 148 5.44 -20.07 17.63
N VAL A 149 6.70 -19.71 17.50
CA VAL A 149 7.42 -19.66 16.22
C VAL A 149 8.37 -20.85 16.17
N PRO A 150 8.07 -21.90 15.39
CA PRO A 150 8.97 -23.04 15.26
C PRO A 150 10.22 -22.64 14.49
N PRO A 151 11.37 -23.27 14.77
CA PRO A 151 12.53 -23.17 13.91
C PRO A 151 12.16 -23.61 12.48
N SER A 152 12.46 -22.79 11.50
CA SER A 152 12.16 -23.06 10.11
C SER A 152 13.43 -23.07 9.28
N GLU A 153 13.62 -24.05 8.42
CA GLU A 153 14.74 -24.10 7.47
C GLU A 153 14.65 -22.93 6.48
N GLN A 154 13.42 -22.58 6.09
CA GLN A 154 13.14 -21.47 5.18
C GLN A 154 11.84 -20.77 5.58
N MET A 155 11.89 -19.43 5.64
CA MET A 155 10.70 -18.63 5.81
C MET A 155 9.88 -18.61 4.51
N THR A 156 8.61 -18.94 4.63
CA THR A 156 7.63 -18.89 3.54
C THR A 156 6.47 -17.95 3.94
N PRO A 157 5.61 -17.53 3.00
CA PRO A 157 4.41 -16.79 3.37
C PRO A 157 3.48 -17.51 4.36
N LEU A 158 3.61 -18.84 4.47
CA LEU A 158 2.81 -19.65 5.42
C LEU A 158 3.38 -19.64 6.84
N THR A 159 4.68 -19.41 7.00
CA THR A 159 5.40 -19.52 8.28
C THR A 159 6.00 -18.20 8.76
N ALA A 160 6.08 -17.21 7.88
CA ALA A 160 6.69 -15.92 8.20
C ALA A 160 5.74 -15.03 9.01
N GLN A 161 6.25 -14.41 10.07
CA GLN A 161 5.52 -13.36 10.79
C GLN A 161 5.49 -12.03 10.03
N ARG A 162 6.33 -11.89 9.02
CA ARG A 162 6.41 -10.72 8.14
C ARG A 162 6.76 -11.15 6.73
N VAL A 163 5.94 -10.73 5.78
CA VAL A 163 6.19 -10.87 4.35
C VAL A 163 6.66 -9.53 3.80
N THR A 164 7.77 -9.55 3.07
CA THR A 164 8.30 -8.39 2.36
C THR A 164 8.02 -8.53 0.88
N ILE A 165 7.40 -7.54 0.28
CA ILE A 165 7.10 -7.49 -1.15
C ILE A 165 7.99 -6.45 -1.81
N ASP A 166 8.67 -6.86 -2.87
CA ASP A 166 9.41 -5.95 -3.75
C ASP A 166 8.44 -5.23 -4.69
N VAL A 167 8.68 -3.94 -4.87
CA VAL A 167 7.90 -3.08 -5.75
C VAL A 167 8.81 -2.35 -6.75
N ARG A 168 8.24 -1.89 -7.84
CA ARG A 168 8.92 -1.10 -8.87
C ARG A 168 8.04 0.07 -9.31
N PRO A 169 8.56 1.07 -10.02
CA PRO A 169 7.74 2.14 -10.56
C PRO A 169 6.55 1.59 -11.36
N GLY A 170 5.37 2.17 -11.14
CA GLY A 170 4.11 1.70 -11.73
C GLY A 170 3.43 0.56 -10.99
N THR A 171 3.98 0.05 -9.88
CA THR A 171 3.30 -0.94 -9.02
C THR A 171 2.19 -0.27 -8.21
N LEU A 172 1.02 -0.88 -8.20
CA LEU A 172 -0.12 -0.57 -7.35
C LEU A 172 -0.38 -1.74 -6.42
N ILE A 173 -0.31 -1.52 -5.11
CA ILE A 173 -0.63 -2.51 -4.08
C ILE A 173 -1.94 -2.12 -3.41
N LEU A 174 -2.86 -3.08 -3.26
CA LEU A 174 -4.08 -2.98 -2.47
C LEU A 174 -4.07 -4.02 -1.36
N PHE A 175 -4.59 -3.68 -0.20
CA PHE A 175 -4.66 -4.56 0.97
C PHE A 175 -5.77 -4.13 1.93
N PRO A 176 -6.26 -5.03 2.81
CA PRO A 176 -7.21 -4.66 3.85
C PRO A 176 -6.66 -3.56 4.75
N ALA A 177 -7.43 -2.52 5.00
CA ALA A 177 -6.97 -1.35 5.75
C ALA A 177 -6.52 -1.66 7.19
N TRP A 178 -7.06 -2.74 7.78
CA TRP A 178 -6.67 -3.24 9.11
C TRP A 178 -5.31 -3.95 9.13
N LEU A 179 -4.75 -4.34 7.96
CA LEU A 179 -3.51 -5.11 7.89
C LEU A 179 -2.31 -4.25 8.26
N ASN A 180 -1.63 -4.63 9.33
CA ASN A 180 -0.41 -3.96 9.78
C ASN A 180 0.69 -4.06 8.73
N HIS A 181 1.23 -2.91 8.37
CA HIS A 181 2.30 -2.82 7.37
C HIS A 181 3.32 -1.74 7.74
N SER A 182 4.49 -1.85 7.12
CA SER A 182 5.60 -0.92 7.35
C SER A 182 6.44 -0.78 6.09
N VAL A 183 7.28 0.24 6.06
CA VAL A 183 8.24 0.46 4.97
C VAL A 183 9.63 0.60 5.56
N ASN A 184 10.56 -0.23 5.07
CA ASN A 184 11.95 -0.23 5.49
C ASN A 184 12.64 1.12 5.22
N PRO A 185 13.73 1.44 5.94
CA PRO A 185 14.54 2.60 5.62
C PRO A 185 14.96 2.59 4.15
N ASN A 186 14.80 3.73 3.50
CA ASN A 186 15.28 3.91 2.13
C ASN A 186 16.82 3.89 2.12
N ARG A 187 17.41 2.80 1.65
CA ARG A 187 18.86 2.62 1.55
C ARG A 187 19.44 3.11 0.22
N ALA A 188 18.59 3.56 -0.69
CA ALA A 188 19.03 4.16 -1.93
C ALA A 188 19.62 5.56 -1.68
N ARG A 189 20.37 6.06 -2.65
CA ARG A 189 20.86 7.46 -2.67
C ARG A 189 19.80 8.44 -3.17
N GLU A 190 18.71 7.93 -3.71
CA GLU A 190 17.62 8.69 -4.28
C GLU A 190 16.37 8.63 -3.41
N GLU A 191 15.50 9.61 -3.58
CA GLU A 191 14.19 9.62 -2.94
C GLU A 191 13.30 8.49 -3.48
N ARG A 192 12.45 7.93 -2.61
CA ARG A 192 11.31 7.10 -2.97
C ARG A 192 10.06 7.98 -2.99
N VAL A 193 9.25 7.84 -4.04
CA VAL A 193 7.98 8.56 -4.17
C VAL A 193 6.84 7.57 -4.34
N SER A 194 5.84 7.67 -3.47
CA SER A 194 4.65 6.83 -3.52
C SER A 194 3.40 7.65 -3.20
N VAL A 195 2.25 7.21 -3.71
CA VAL A 195 0.93 7.75 -3.36
C VAL A 195 0.20 6.70 -2.56
N ALA A 196 -0.11 7.01 -1.30
CA ALA A 196 -0.95 6.19 -0.45
C ALA A 196 -2.40 6.67 -0.55
N PHE A 197 -3.33 5.74 -0.41
CA PHE A 197 -4.75 6.03 -0.45
C PHE A 197 -5.54 5.06 0.43
N ASN A 198 -6.69 5.52 0.88
CA ASN A 198 -7.65 4.72 1.61
C ASN A 198 -9.00 4.76 0.90
N LEU A 199 -9.77 3.67 1.01
CA LEU A 199 -11.10 3.54 0.44
C LEU A 199 -12.08 3.01 1.47
N MET A 200 -13.31 3.54 1.40
CA MET A 200 -14.44 3.10 2.21
C MET A 200 -15.72 3.05 1.39
N PHE A 201 -16.71 2.32 1.85
CA PHE A 201 -18.03 2.30 1.24
C PHE A 201 -18.73 3.67 1.42
N ALA A 202 -19.31 4.21 0.35
CA ALA A 202 -19.88 5.55 0.32
C ALA A 202 -20.86 5.83 1.47
N GLN A 203 -21.67 4.85 1.83
CA GLN A 203 -22.66 4.96 2.91
C GLN A 203 -22.08 5.08 4.34
N PHE A 204 -20.76 4.90 4.49
CA PHE A 204 -20.08 5.00 5.79
C PHE A 204 -19.29 6.30 5.97
N MET A 205 -19.28 7.15 4.94
CA MET A 205 -18.31 8.24 4.83
C MET A 205 -18.68 9.52 5.55
N GLU A 206 -19.96 9.82 5.69
CA GLU A 206 -20.37 11.19 5.99
C GLU A 206 -19.97 11.67 7.39
N ASP A 207 -19.72 10.74 8.35
CA ASP A 207 -19.47 11.15 9.73
C ASP A 207 -18.22 10.52 10.40
N MET A 208 -17.48 9.62 9.77
CA MET A 208 -16.62 8.72 10.54
C MET A 208 -15.12 8.92 10.46
N SER A 209 -14.59 9.75 9.56
CA SER A 209 -13.13 9.84 9.48
C SER A 209 -12.60 11.18 8.97
N PRO A 210 -12.55 12.20 9.80
CA PRO A 210 -11.71 13.36 9.48
C PRO A 210 -10.24 12.91 9.39
N PRO A 211 -9.41 13.57 8.57
CA PRO A 211 -7.99 13.27 8.48
C PRO A 211 -7.33 13.28 9.85
N MET A 212 -6.57 12.25 10.19
CA MET A 212 -5.89 12.12 11.49
C MET A 212 -4.64 13.00 11.62
N TRP A 213 -4.19 13.59 10.53
CA TRP A 213 -3.02 14.49 10.50
C TRP A 213 -3.12 15.44 9.30
N GLU A 214 -2.44 16.56 9.42
CA GLU A 214 -2.21 17.47 8.30
C GLU A 214 -0.85 17.17 7.66
N GLY A 215 -0.81 17.17 6.33
CA GLY A 215 0.43 17.04 5.58
C GLY A 215 1.30 18.29 5.74
N ASN A 216 2.63 18.11 5.72
CA ASN A 216 3.58 19.22 5.78
C ASN A 216 3.94 19.82 4.40
N LEU A 217 3.32 19.30 3.35
CA LEU A 217 3.44 19.79 1.98
C LEU A 217 2.01 20.00 1.41
N PRO A 218 1.41 21.18 1.61
CA PRO A 218 0.09 21.47 1.05
C PRO A 218 0.15 21.49 -0.47
N VAL A 219 -0.86 20.91 -1.10
CA VAL A 219 -1.06 20.93 -2.55
C VAL A 219 -2.27 21.81 -2.82
N SER A 220 -2.04 22.91 -3.55
CA SER A 220 -3.13 23.79 -3.97
C SER A 220 -3.95 23.15 -5.08
N ASP A 221 -5.24 23.42 -5.09
CA ASP A 221 -6.19 23.06 -6.14
C ASP A 221 -5.78 23.66 -7.49
#